data_c33cb7aa1df0787143b22bcb3b5a5314
#
_entry.id   c33cb7aa1df0787143b22bcb3b5a5314
#
_cell.length_a   1.000
_cell.length_b   1.000
_cell.length_c   1.000
_cell.angle_alpha   90.00
_cell.angle_beta   90.00
_cell.angle_gamma   90.00
#
_symmetry.space_group_name_H-M   'P 1'
#
loop_
_entity.id
_entity.type
_entity.pdbx_description
1 polymer ?
#
loop_
_entity_poly.entity_id
_entity_poly.type
_entity_poly.pdbx_seq_one_letter_code
_entity_poly.pdbx_strand_id
1 'polypeptide(L)'
;HNALAQLISGIDRSYFSNESNIDSAYWNIYHSQVNTAFLKMKETRLDPMQEWMKGASSDKIIDTSLLFYPFSGADFLHAYYLFPEANDYLLLAQEKIGYIPDINSMKSNDVTNYLNAVDQSLIDIYKRSYFITKRMSNDTKKEAELKGLLPLFYWCIARTDHEIIDVSIVFIDSASVLKEKIITTESSESF
;
A
#
# COMPACT_ATOMS: atom_id res chain seq x y z
N HIS A 1 2.92 -10.95 -7.61
CA HIS A 1 2.51 -9.79 -6.78
C HIS A 1 3.03 -9.91 -5.36
N ASN A 2 2.90 -11.07 -4.67
CA ASN A 2 3.23 -11.21 -3.24
C ASN A 2 4.70 -10.95 -2.93
N ALA A 3 5.64 -11.55 -3.67
CA ALA A 3 7.08 -11.29 -3.47
C ALA A 3 7.43 -9.80 -3.66
N LEU A 4 6.77 -9.12 -4.61
CA LEU A 4 6.92 -7.68 -4.82
C LEU A 4 6.36 -6.87 -3.64
N ALA A 5 5.21 -7.26 -3.08
CA ALA A 5 4.64 -6.63 -1.90
C ALA A 5 5.55 -6.80 -0.67
N GLN A 6 6.15 -7.97 -0.49
CA GLN A 6 7.13 -8.23 0.57
C GLN A 6 8.40 -7.41 0.41
N LEU A 7 8.90 -7.26 -0.82
CA LEU A 7 10.04 -6.36 -1.10
C LEU A 7 9.72 -4.91 -0.74
N ILE A 8 8.61 -4.37 -1.27
CA ILE A 8 8.18 -2.98 -1.04
C ILE A 8 7.94 -2.71 0.44
N SER A 9 7.42 -3.69 1.16
CA SER A 9 7.15 -3.56 2.60
C SER A 9 8.37 -3.82 3.50
N GLY A 10 9.54 -4.12 2.92
CA GLY A 10 10.75 -4.41 3.67
C GLY A 10 10.69 -5.72 4.47
N ILE A 11 9.88 -6.69 4.05
CA ILE A 11 9.77 -8.00 4.73
C ILE A 11 10.78 -8.98 4.16
N ASP A 12 10.78 -9.16 2.84
CA ASP A 12 11.64 -10.12 2.15
C ASP A 12 12.10 -9.57 0.80
N ARG A 13 13.30 -9.92 0.39
CA ARG A 13 13.92 -9.56 -0.89
C ARG A 13 13.92 -10.68 -1.93
N SER A 14 13.24 -11.79 -1.68
CA SER A 14 13.18 -12.96 -2.57
C SER A 14 12.53 -12.68 -3.93
N TYR A 15 11.98 -11.46 -4.12
CA TYR A 15 11.54 -10.96 -5.41
C TYR A 15 12.64 -10.96 -6.47
N PHE A 16 13.87 -10.69 -6.08
CA PHE A 16 15.01 -10.72 -6.98
C PHE A 16 15.58 -12.13 -7.09
N SER A 17 15.59 -12.66 -8.29
CA SER A 17 16.31 -13.92 -8.62
C SER A 17 17.83 -13.76 -8.56
N ASN A 18 18.33 -12.53 -8.61
CA ASN A 18 19.75 -12.20 -8.54
C ASN A 18 20.00 -11.17 -7.43
N GLU A 19 20.83 -11.52 -6.47
CA GLU A 19 21.18 -10.66 -5.32
C GLU A 19 21.87 -9.34 -5.72
N SER A 20 22.40 -9.22 -6.95
CA SER A 20 23.04 -8.00 -7.44
C SER A 20 22.06 -6.85 -7.72
N ASN A 21 20.76 -7.09 -7.77
CA ASN A 21 19.76 -6.07 -8.07
C ASN A 21 19.51 -5.09 -6.91
N ILE A 22 19.92 -5.46 -5.71
CA ILE A 22 19.87 -4.57 -4.55
C ILE A 22 21.13 -4.75 -3.70
N ASP A 23 21.71 -3.64 -3.25
CA ASP A 23 22.83 -3.67 -2.32
C ASP A 23 22.41 -4.28 -0.97
N SER A 24 23.15 -5.29 -0.49
CA SER A 24 22.79 -6.00 0.74
C SER A 24 22.89 -5.13 2.00
N ALA A 25 23.82 -4.17 2.04
CA ALA A 25 23.94 -3.26 3.17
C ALA A 25 22.76 -2.29 3.20
N TYR A 26 22.39 -1.75 2.03
CA TYR A 26 21.19 -0.93 1.90
C TYR A 26 19.93 -1.70 2.29
N TRP A 27 19.74 -2.93 1.79
CA TRP A 27 18.59 -3.75 2.14
C TRP A 27 18.46 -3.97 3.65
N ASN A 28 19.55 -4.29 4.33
CA ASN A 28 19.53 -4.49 5.78
C ASN A 28 19.09 -3.23 6.54
N ILE A 29 19.51 -2.05 6.08
CA ILE A 29 19.07 -0.77 6.63
C ILE A 29 17.58 -0.55 6.37
N TYR A 30 17.13 -0.68 5.14
CA TYR A 30 15.73 -0.51 4.74
C TYR A 30 14.80 -1.47 5.51
N HIS A 31 15.12 -2.77 5.51
CA HIS A 31 14.40 -3.78 6.27
C HIS A 31 14.29 -3.42 7.75
N SER A 32 15.39 -3.05 8.39
CA SER A 32 15.41 -2.69 9.80
C SER A 32 14.59 -1.43 10.11
N GLN A 33 14.71 -0.38 9.29
CA GLN A 33 13.99 0.88 9.47
C GLN A 33 12.47 0.70 9.31
N VAL A 34 12.04 0.09 8.22
CA VAL A 34 10.61 -0.13 7.93
C VAL A 34 9.98 -1.05 8.97
N ASN A 35 10.65 -2.14 9.36
CA ASN A 35 10.15 -3.05 10.39
C ASN A 35 10.04 -2.35 11.76
N THR A 36 11.06 -1.61 12.17
CA THR A 36 11.05 -0.89 13.44
C THR A 36 9.92 0.15 13.47
N ALA A 37 9.74 0.91 12.39
CA ALA A 37 8.68 1.92 12.31
C ALA A 37 7.30 1.27 12.34
N PHE A 38 7.09 0.18 11.59
CA PHE A 38 5.82 -0.54 11.57
C PHE A 38 5.49 -1.18 12.92
N LEU A 39 6.43 -1.91 13.54
CA LEU A 39 6.21 -2.55 14.84
C LEU A 39 5.89 -1.53 15.93
N LYS A 40 6.59 -0.38 15.95
CA LYS A 40 6.28 0.70 16.86
C LYS A 40 4.87 1.25 16.64
N MET A 41 4.47 1.48 15.40
CA MET A 41 3.13 1.95 15.06
C MET A 41 2.08 0.90 15.44
N LYS A 42 2.34 -0.38 15.17
CA LYS A 42 1.45 -1.49 15.53
C LYS A 42 1.20 -1.51 17.03
N GLU A 43 2.26 -1.59 17.84
CA GLU A 43 2.18 -1.63 19.29
C GLU A 43 1.50 -0.40 19.91
N THR A 44 1.86 0.81 19.43
CA THR A 44 1.40 2.04 20.08
C THR A 44 0.06 2.56 19.58
N ARG A 45 -0.43 2.09 18.42
CA ARG A 45 -1.66 2.61 17.80
C ARG A 45 -2.57 1.55 17.22
N LEU A 46 -2.07 0.66 16.34
CA LEU A 46 -2.95 -0.25 15.62
C LEU A 46 -3.58 -1.29 16.53
N ASP A 47 -2.80 -1.94 17.39
CA ASP A 47 -3.31 -2.92 18.36
C ASP A 47 -4.26 -2.26 19.38
N PRO A 48 -3.94 -1.12 20.01
CA PRO A 48 -4.89 -0.40 20.88
C PRO A 48 -6.18 0.04 20.15
N MET A 49 -6.08 0.44 18.88
CA MET A 49 -7.25 0.81 18.08
C MET A 49 -8.15 -0.40 17.82
N GLN A 50 -7.57 -1.54 17.49
CA GLN A 50 -8.31 -2.79 17.29
C GLN A 50 -8.99 -3.26 18.59
N GLU A 51 -8.28 -3.20 19.71
CA GLU A 51 -8.86 -3.55 21.03
C GLU A 51 -10.00 -2.61 21.42
N TRP A 52 -9.85 -1.31 21.17
CA TRP A 52 -10.93 -0.35 21.38
C TRP A 52 -12.17 -0.68 20.53
N MET A 53 -11.95 -1.00 19.24
CA MET A 53 -13.06 -1.34 18.35
C MET A 53 -13.78 -2.63 18.77
N LYS A 54 -13.06 -3.66 19.20
CA LYS A 54 -13.65 -4.89 19.75
C LYS A 54 -14.55 -4.57 20.95
N GLY A 55 -14.11 -3.70 21.87
CA GLY A 55 -14.92 -3.26 23.00
C GLY A 55 -16.14 -2.44 22.58
N ALA A 56 -15.98 -1.53 21.63
CA ALA A 56 -17.06 -0.66 21.17
C ALA A 56 -18.13 -1.39 20.33
N SER A 57 -17.80 -2.53 19.75
CA SER A 57 -18.69 -3.33 18.90
C SER A 57 -19.25 -4.58 19.57
N SER A 58 -18.87 -4.87 20.82
CA SER A 58 -19.20 -6.12 21.52
C SER A 58 -20.71 -6.43 21.57
N ASP A 59 -21.54 -5.39 21.59
CA ASP A 59 -23.01 -5.52 21.69
C ASP A 59 -23.73 -5.22 20.36
N LYS A 60 -22.99 -5.07 19.26
CA LYS A 60 -23.55 -4.73 17.95
C LYS A 60 -23.29 -5.85 16.96
N ILE A 61 -24.34 -6.29 16.26
CA ILE A 61 -24.20 -7.09 15.06
C ILE A 61 -23.77 -6.11 13.96
N ILE A 62 -22.48 -6.12 13.59
CA ILE A 62 -21.98 -5.37 12.46
C ILE A 62 -22.05 -6.30 11.26
N ASP A 63 -22.82 -5.92 10.23
CA ASP A 63 -22.72 -6.59 8.93
C ASP A 63 -21.35 -6.25 8.33
N THR A 64 -20.47 -7.23 8.29
CA THR A 64 -19.07 -7.08 7.86
C THR A 64 -18.88 -7.45 6.39
N SER A 65 -19.94 -7.68 5.62
CA SER A 65 -19.83 -8.09 4.22
C SER A 65 -19.10 -7.03 3.37
N LEU A 66 -19.47 -5.74 3.53
CA LEU A 66 -18.85 -4.62 2.81
C LEU A 66 -18.56 -3.45 3.75
N LEU A 67 -17.31 -3.09 3.87
CA LEU A 67 -16.88 -1.85 4.51
C LEU A 67 -16.73 -0.72 3.48
N PHE A 68 -17.55 0.32 3.59
CA PHE A 68 -17.35 1.57 2.89
C PHE A 68 -16.53 2.55 3.75
N TYR A 69 -15.28 2.81 3.35
CA TYR A 69 -14.32 3.65 4.08
C TYR A 69 -13.90 4.87 3.24
N PRO A 70 -14.63 5.99 3.33
CA PRO A 70 -14.43 7.14 2.44
C PRO A 70 -13.36 8.13 2.90
N PHE A 71 -12.58 7.82 3.93
CA PHE A 71 -11.70 8.79 4.58
C PHE A 71 -10.34 8.95 3.91
N SER A 72 -9.77 7.89 3.35
CA SER A 72 -8.51 7.94 2.63
C SER A 72 -8.35 6.69 1.76
N GLY A 73 -8.10 6.89 0.48
CA GLY A 73 -7.95 5.78 -0.45
C GLY A 73 -6.71 4.91 -0.21
N ALA A 74 -5.67 5.47 0.38
CA ALA A 74 -4.44 4.72 0.70
C ALA A 74 -4.49 4.03 2.06
N ASP A 75 -5.52 4.28 2.86
CA ASP A 75 -5.55 3.90 4.26
C ASP A 75 -6.25 2.55 4.51
N PHE A 76 -5.89 1.55 3.74
CA PHE A 76 -6.33 0.18 3.98
C PHE A 76 -5.91 -0.32 5.38
N LEU A 77 -4.75 0.12 5.86
CA LEU A 77 -4.20 -0.33 7.14
C LEU A 77 -5.16 -0.06 8.32
N HIS A 78 -5.63 1.19 8.47
CA HIS A 78 -6.57 1.53 9.53
C HIS A 78 -7.95 0.94 9.29
N ALA A 79 -8.43 0.89 8.05
CA ALA A 79 -9.69 0.24 7.70
C ALA A 79 -9.68 -1.23 8.16
N TYR A 80 -8.61 -1.96 7.89
CA TYR A 80 -8.44 -3.35 8.30
C TYR A 80 -8.34 -3.52 9.82
N TYR A 81 -7.52 -2.72 10.52
CA TYR A 81 -7.39 -2.84 11.96
C TYR A 81 -8.66 -2.44 12.73
N LEU A 82 -9.48 -1.54 12.19
CA LEU A 82 -10.78 -1.21 12.76
C LEU A 82 -11.84 -2.29 12.46
N PHE A 83 -11.81 -2.87 11.26
CA PHE A 83 -12.85 -3.79 10.79
C PHE A 83 -12.22 -5.04 10.14
N PRO A 84 -11.48 -5.86 10.92
CA PRO A 84 -10.74 -7.01 10.36
C PRO A 84 -11.64 -8.12 9.81
N GLU A 85 -12.91 -8.13 10.20
CA GLU A 85 -13.89 -9.13 9.76
C GLU A 85 -14.61 -8.74 8.45
N ALA A 86 -14.32 -7.57 7.87
CA ALA A 86 -14.92 -7.18 6.60
C ALA A 86 -14.37 -8.05 5.46
N ASN A 87 -15.28 -8.52 4.60
CA ASN A 87 -14.90 -9.31 3.43
C ASN A 87 -14.47 -8.43 2.26
N ASP A 88 -15.16 -7.30 2.10
CA ASP A 88 -14.93 -6.35 1.02
C ASP A 88 -14.63 -4.95 1.58
N TYR A 89 -13.64 -4.27 1.02
CA TYR A 89 -13.28 -2.91 1.39
C TYR A 89 -13.43 -1.99 0.19
N LEU A 90 -14.32 -1.01 0.28
CA LEU A 90 -14.46 0.06 -0.71
C LEU A 90 -13.81 1.34 -0.16
N LEU A 91 -12.63 1.66 -0.69
CA LEU A 91 -11.84 2.82 -0.30
C LEU A 91 -11.94 3.90 -1.39
N LEU A 92 -12.08 5.17 -1.00
CA LEU A 92 -12.09 6.29 -1.93
C LEU A 92 -10.76 7.05 -1.87
N ALA A 93 -10.13 7.22 -3.03
CA ALA A 93 -8.92 8.01 -3.17
C ALA A 93 -9.16 9.24 -4.04
N GLN A 94 -8.51 10.34 -3.70
CA GLN A 94 -8.41 11.54 -4.55
C GLN A 94 -7.10 11.54 -5.36
N GLU A 95 -6.16 10.73 -4.94
CA GLU A 95 -4.86 10.54 -5.58
C GLU A 95 -4.97 9.54 -6.73
N LYS A 96 -4.05 9.63 -7.68
CA LYS A 96 -3.95 8.65 -8.75
C LYS A 96 -3.56 7.28 -8.19
N ILE A 97 -4.17 6.22 -8.69
CA ILE A 97 -3.77 4.85 -8.34
C ILE A 97 -2.32 4.56 -8.75
N GLY A 98 -1.89 5.08 -9.90
CA GLY A 98 -0.55 4.91 -10.42
C GLY A 98 -0.23 3.46 -10.80
N TYR A 99 1.06 3.14 -10.77
CA TYR A 99 1.57 1.81 -11.10
C TYR A 99 2.88 1.51 -10.35
N ILE A 100 3.25 0.25 -10.30
CA ILE A 100 4.55 -0.19 -9.82
C ILE A 100 5.41 -0.47 -11.06
N PRO A 101 6.60 0.16 -11.19
CA PRO A 101 7.48 -0.10 -12.31
C PRO A 101 8.01 -1.54 -12.28
N ASP A 102 8.53 -2.02 -13.39
CA ASP A 102 9.25 -3.30 -13.43
C ASP A 102 10.60 -3.19 -12.70
N ILE A 103 10.56 -3.46 -11.39
CA ILE A 103 11.72 -3.33 -10.51
C ILE A 103 12.87 -4.26 -10.93
N ASN A 104 12.57 -5.43 -11.54
CA ASN A 104 13.60 -6.35 -12.01
C ASN A 104 14.45 -5.77 -13.15
N SER A 105 13.90 -4.86 -13.94
CA SER A 105 14.63 -4.18 -15.02
C SER A 105 15.44 -2.97 -14.55
N MET A 106 15.27 -2.55 -13.30
CA MET A 106 15.94 -1.38 -12.73
C MET A 106 17.39 -1.67 -12.36
N LYS A 107 18.23 -0.62 -12.42
CA LYS A 107 19.56 -0.66 -11.81
C LYS A 107 19.46 -0.58 -10.29
N SER A 108 20.45 -1.09 -9.57
CA SER A 108 20.46 -1.12 -8.10
C SER A 108 20.22 0.25 -7.45
N ASN A 109 20.79 1.33 -8.02
CA ASN A 109 20.55 2.69 -7.51
C ASN A 109 19.09 3.13 -7.69
N ASP A 110 18.45 2.77 -8.81
CA ASP A 110 17.06 3.13 -9.09
C ASP A 110 16.11 2.36 -8.16
N VAL A 111 16.41 1.09 -7.85
CA VAL A 111 15.70 0.31 -6.84
C VAL A 111 15.81 0.95 -5.46
N THR A 112 17.02 1.36 -5.08
CA THR A 112 17.27 2.06 -3.81
C THR A 112 16.46 3.35 -3.71
N ASN A 113 16.45 4.16 -4.76
CA ASN A 113 15.70 5.40 -4.81
C ASN A 113 14.19 5.14 -4.72
N TYR A 114 13.69 4.14 -5.45
CA TYR A 114 12.29 3.75 -5.41
C TYR A 114 11.84 3.32 -4.00
N LEU A 115 12.59 2.45 -3.33
CA LEU A 115 12.27 2.00 -1.98
C LEU A 115 12.35 3.14 -0.95
N ASN A 116 13.31 4.05 -1.11
CA ASN A 116 13.38 5.27 -0.29
C ASN A 116 12.14 6.15 -0.50
N ALA A 117 11.67 6.31 -1.74
CA ALA A 117 10.47 7.09 -2.04
C ALA A 117 9.22 6.47 -1.40
N VAL A 118 9.11 5.13 -1.39
CA VAL A 118 8.04 4.42 -0.67
C VAL A 118 8.12 4.73 0.83
N ASP A 119 9.28 4.56 1.46
CA ASP A 119 9.44 4.80 2.91
C ASP A 119 9.14 6.26 3.29
N GLN A 120 9.62 7.23 2.49
CA GLN A 120 9.31 8.64 2.70
C GLN A 120 7.81 8.95 2.63
N SER A 121 7.09 8.30 1.71
CA SER A 121 5.63 8.45 1.59
C SER A 121 4.86 7.89 2.79
N LEU A 122 5.45 6.95 3.54
CA LEU A 122 4.88 6.35 4.74
C LEU A 122 5.17 7.15 6.03
N ILE A 123 6.05 8.16 5.99
CA ILE A 123 6.44 8.92 7.18
C ILE A 123 5.22 9.54 7.89
N ASP A 124 4.25 10.05 7.15
CA ASP A 124 3.07 10.66 7.76
C ASP A 124 2.19 9.61 8.45
N ILE A 125 2.03 8.41 7.87
CA ILE A 125 1.28 7.33 8.52
C ILE A 125 1.99 6.85 9.80
N TYR A 126 3.31 6.71 9.78
CA TYR A 126 4.10 6.33 10.96
C TYR A 126 4.01 7.37 12.10
N LYS A 127 4.06 8.66 11.75
CA LYS A 127 4.13 9.75 12.72
C LYS A 127 2.77 10.28 13.16
N ARG A 128 1.78 10.29 12.27
CA ARG A 128 0.51 11.04 12.43
C ARG A 128 -0.74 10.19 12.32
N SER A 129 -0.62 8.93 11.91
CA SER A 129 -1.75 8.00 11.67
C SER A 129 -2.66 8.40 10.50
N TYR A 130 -2.25 9.29 9.62
CA TYR A 130 -3.01 9.65 8.42
C TYR A 130 -2.09 10.17 7.32
N PHE A 131 -2.54 10.06 6.09
CA PHE A 131 -1.87 10.64 4.94
C PHE A 131 -2.26 12.10 4.75
N ILE A 132 -1.29 12.93 4.37
CA ILE A 132 -1.55 14.31 3.98
C ILE A 132 -1.58 14.37 2.45
N THR A 133 -2.78 14.33 1.86
CA THR A 133 -3.03 14.34 0.41
C THR A 133 -2.19 15.39 -0.34
N LYS A 134 -2.12 16.62 0.20
CA LYS A 134 -1.33 17.69 -0.42
C LYS A 134 0.17 17.41 -0.46
N ARG A 135 0.71 16.71 0.53
CA ARG A 135 2.12 16.28 0.55
C ARG A 135 2.34 15.14 -0.42
N MET A 136 1.51 14.10 -0.37
CA MET A 136 1.58 12.97 -1.30
C MET A 136 1.49 13.44 -2.75
N SER A 137 0.59 14.39 -3.06
CA SER A 137 0.48 14.98 -4.39
C SER A 137 1.72 15.77 -4.81
N ASN A 138 2.44 16.40 -3.87
CA ASN A 138 3.67 17.13 -4.16
C ASN A 138 4.88 16.19 -4.26
N ASP A 139 4.93 15.17 -3.44
CA ASP A 139 6.02 14.19 -3.43
C ASP A 139 5.95 13.31 -4.68
N THR A 140 4.76 12.90 -5.10
CA THR A 140 4.54 12.22 -6.39
C THR A 140 4.81 13.08 -7.61
N LYS A 141 4.81 14.43 -7.48
CA LYS A 141 5.18 15.34 -8.58
C LYS A 141 6.66 15.66 -8.63
N LYS A 142 7.34 15.67 -7.48
CA LYS A 142 8.76 16.04 -7.37
C LYS A 142 9.69 14.83 -7.54
N GLU A 143 9.26 13.67 -7.05
CA GLU A 143 10.02 12.44 -7.15
C GLU A 143 9.43 11.60 -8.28
N ALA A 144 10.13 11.54 -9.41
CA ALA A 144 9.76 10.74 -10.58
C ALA A 144 9.66 9.22 -10.29
N GLU A 145 9.91 8.80 -9.06
CA GLU A 145 10.12 7.43 -8.63
C GLU A 145 8.84 6.77 -8.10
N LEU A 146 8.03 7.46 -7.28
CA LEU A 146 6.76 6.90 -6.79
C LEU A 146 5.57 7.36 -7.64
N LYS A 147 4.96 6.45 -8.36
CA LYS A 147 3.86 6.70 -9.30
C LYS A 147 2.49 6.32 -8.70
N GLY A 148 2.02 7.08 -7.70
CA GLY A 148 0.66 6.93 -7.15
C GLY A 148 0.56 6.01 -5.93
N LEU A 149 -0.67 5.53 -5.63
CA LEU A 149 -1.00 4.82 -4.39
C LEU A 149 -0.73 3.32 -4.41
N LEU A 150 -0.63 2.71 -5.58
CA LEU A 150 -0.54 1.26 -5.72
C LEU A 150 0.62 0.64 -4.91
N PRO A 151 1.84 1.23 -4.86
CA PRO A 151 2.92 0.72 -4.02
C PRO A 151 2.57 0.73 -2.52
N LEU A 152 1.80 1.73 -2.06
CA LEU A 152 1.38 1.83 -0.66
C LEU A 152 0.33 0.76 -0.31
N PHE A 153 -0.56 0.42 -1.25
CA PHE A 153 -1.47 -0.71 -1.09
C PHE A 153 -0.72 -2.03 -0.96
N TYR A 154 0.29 -2.27 -1.82
CA TYR A 154 1.13 -3.47 -1.73
C TYR A 154 1.83 -3.55 -0.37
N TRP A 155 2.33 -2.43 0.13
CA TRP A 155 2.91 -2.34 1.45
C TRP A 155 1.89 -2.69 2.55
N CYS A 156 0.69 -2.10 2.53
CA CYS A 156 -0.36 -2.37 3.51
C CYS A 156 -0.79 -3.83 3.51
N ILE A 157 -1.04 -4.41 2.33
CA ILE A 157 -1.48 -5.80 2.17
C ILE A 157 -0.45 -6.75 2.77
N ALA A 158 0.85 -6.57 2.46
CA ALA A 158 1.90 -7.41 3.01
C ALA A 158 2.06 -7.24 4.55
N ARG A 159 1.78 -6.05 5.09
CA ARG A 159 1.88 -5.77 6.53
C ARG A 159 0.65 -6.19 7.34
N THR A 160 -0.39 -6.63 6.68
CA THR A 160 -1.60 -7.22 7.29
C THR A 160 -1.70 -8.73 7.06
N ASP A 161 -0.59 -9.37 6.64
CA ASP A 161 -0.49 -10.81 6.38
C ASP A 161 -1.48 -11.33 5.31
N HIS A 162 -1.87 -10.45 4.36
CA HIS A 162 -2.70 -10.82 3.22
C HIS A 162 -1.87 -11.18 2.00
N GLU A 163 -2.45 -12.02 1.14
CA GLU A 163 -1.89 -12.37 -0.15
C GLU A 163 -2.67 -11.68 -1.28
N ILE A 164 -1.93 -11.16 -2.25
CA ILE A 164 -2.50 -10.59 -3.48
C ILE A 164 -2.72 -11.75 -4.47
N ILE A 165 -3.97 -12.09 -4.71
CA ILE A 165 -4.36 -13.13 -5.67
C ILE A 165 -4.39 -12.55 -7.07
N ASP A 166 -5.03 -11.38 -7.23
CA ASP A 166 -5.17 -10.69 -8.50
C ASP A 166 -5.24 -9.17 -8.33
N VAL A 167 -4.87 -8.43 -9.35
CA VAL A 167 -5.00 -6.96 -9.43
C VAL A 167 -5.51 -6.61 -10.81
N SER A 168 -6.71 -6.06 -10.88
CA SER A 168 -7.30 -5.61 -12.13
C SER A 168 -7.78 -4.15 -12.04
N ILE A 169 -7.75 -3.45 -13.18
CA ILE A 169 -8.32 -2.11 -13.30
C ILE A 169 -9.73 -2.26 -13.85
N VAL A 170 -10.69 -1.74 -13.12
CA VAL A 170 -12.10 -1.77 -13.50
C VAL A 170 -12.64 -0.34 -13.64
N PHE A 171 -13.70 -0.19 -14.40
CA PHE A 171 -14.49 1.04 -14.47
C PHE A 171 -15.97 0.73 -14.35
N ILE A 172 -16.73 1.72 -13.91
CA ILE A 172 -18.19 1.61 -13.86
C ILE A 172 -18.74 2.21 -15.15
N ASP A 173 -19.48 1.43 -15.93
CA ASP A 173 -20.12 1.90 -17.15
C ASP A 173 -21.40 2.70 -16.87
N SER A 174 -22.02 3.23 -17.93
CA SER A 174 -23.26 4.01 -17.83
C SER A 174 -24.46 3.22 -17.30
N ALA A 175 -24.38 1.90 -17.27
CA ALA A 175 -25.38 1.01 -16.67
C ALA A 175 -25.04 0.62 -15.22
N SER A 176 -24.07 1.27 -14.59
CA SER A 176 -23.57 0.99 -13.23
C SER A 176 -23.00 -0.43 -13.07
N VAL A 177 -22.48 -1.00 -14.14
CA VAL A 177 -21.83 -2.32 -14.14
C VAL A 177 -20.32 -2.14 -14.10
N LEU A 178 -19.66 -2.87 -13.20
CA LEU A 178 -18.20 -2.97 -13.18
C LEU A 178 -17.71 -3.73 -14.41
N LYS A 179 -16.80 -3.12 -15.15
CA LYS A 179 -16.13 -3.73 -16.30
C LYS A 179 -14.63 -3.64 -16.16
N GLU A 180 -13.95 -4.70 -16.50
CA GLU A 180 -12.50 -4.73 -16.52
C GLU A 180 -11.97 -3.89 -17.67
N LYS A 181 -10.98 -3.04 -17.39
CA LYS A 181 -10.28 -2.24 -18.40
C LYS A 181 -9.22 -3.12 -19.05
N ILE A 182 -9.43 -3.52 -20.29
CA ILE A 182 -8.39 -4.18 -21.08
C ILE A 182 -7.31 -3.13 -21.40
N ILE A 183 -6.16 -3.24 -20.77
CA ILE A 183 -5.00 -2.40 -21.08
C ILE A 183 -4.33 -3.00 -22.31
N THR A 184 -4.58 -2.45 -23.49
CA THR A 184 -3.75 -2.72 -24.66
C THR A 184 -2.46 -1.93 -24.51
N THR A 185 -1.33 -2.56 -24.83
CA THR A 185 0.04 -2.03 -24.68
C THR A 185 0.32 -0.70 -25.39
N GLU A 186 -0.61 -0.18 -26.18
CA GLU A 186 -0.50 1.10 -26.90
C GLU A 186 -1.00 2.33 -26.10
N SER A 187 -1.56 2.17 -24.91
CA SER A 187 -2.18 3.28 -24.15
C SER A 187 -1.39 3.72 -22.91
N SER A 188 -0.06 3.48 -22.85
CA SER A 188 0.75 3.79 -21.66
C SER A 188 1.07 5.30 -21.45
N GLU A 189 0.53 6.21 -22.25
CA GLU A 189 0.90 7.65 -22.20
C GLU A 189 -0.15 8.61 -21.64
N SER A 190 -1.29 8.15 -21.13
CA SER A 190 -2.31 9.09 -20.64
C SER A 190 -3.01 8.65 -19.34
N PHE A 191 -2.28 8.76 -18.23
CA PHE A 191 -2.89 8.79 -16.88
C PHE A 191 -2.25 9.87 -16.01
#